data_2d731bf21db5a352f4512f4f034aa827
#
_entry.id   2d731bf21db5a352f4512f4f034aa827
#
_cell.length_a   1.000
_cell.length_b   1.000
_cell.length_c   1.000
_cell.angle_alpha   90.00
_cell.angle_beta   90.00
_cell.angle_gamma   90.00
#
_symmetry.space_group_name_H-M   'P 1'
#
loop_
_entity.id
_entity.type
_entity.pdbx_description
1 polymer ?
#
loop_
_entity_poly.entity_id
_entity_poly.type
_entity_poly.pdbx_seq_one_letter_code
_entity_poly.pdbx_strand_id
1 'polypeptide(L)'
;MIPEKWIYSFTLDKEVSVDKTEVSKDEAGAEIRITKSIKEKKPFSFKIKKPSRKLIEDADIYYAAKVGEYLKAGLLSKNLIAKRLENDGGDLGEETKKEFAEVANNYYKTRLEVESLESEVKEKNLDADKEKLSQVKEAFEDIRFKLTDLEYRRNAIYEHSAESKALNKQIFWYIINSTYWNKGDEKADFTSYFEGKTFDEKCDSYDLKEDQESGTEFFNALTSKLAFSISYWFNSSNKATQEDIDKILNENA
;
A
#
# COMPACT_ATOMS: atom_id res chain seq x y z
N MET A 1 -8.92 28.07 -9.48
CA MET A 1 -8.30 27.08 -8.57
C MET A 1 -8.39 25.73 -9.27
N ILE A 2 -7.27 25.07 -9.56
CA ILE A 2 -7.27 23.72 -10.17
C ILE A 2 -7.79 22.78 -9.07
N PRO A 3 -8.82 21.93 -9.32
CA PRO A 3 -9.31 21.03 -8.30
C PRO A 3 -8.20 20.09 -7.84
N GLU A 4 -8.00 20.00 -6.53
CA GLU A 4 -7.03 19.08 -5.96
C GLU A 4 -7.42 17.64 -6.34
N LYS A 5 -6.51 16.96 -7.05
CA LYS A 5 -6.73 15.55 -7.40
C LYS A 5 -6.22 14.68 -6.24
N TRP A 6 -7.11 13.90 -5.68
CA TRP A 6 -6.81 12.89 -4.68
C TRP A 6 -6.65 11.52 -5.35
N ILE A 7 -5.69 10.71 -4.89
CA ILE A 7 -5.51 9.32 -5.36
C ILE A 7 -6.49 8.43 -4.62
N TYR A 8 -6.53 8.57 -3.29
CA TYR A 8 -7.27 7.70 -2.40
C TYR A 8 -7.76 8.46 -1.17
N SER A 9 -8.92 8.06 -0.65
CA SER A 9 -9.48 8.58 0.60
C SER A 9 -10.06 7.44 1.43
N PHE A 10 -9.84 7.47 2.74
CA PHE A 10 -10.33 6.46 3.66
C PHE A 10 -10.50 7.05 5.06
N THR A 11 -11.25 6.33 5.89
CA THR A 11 -11.46 6.70 7.30
C THR A 11 -10.99 5.57 8.21
N LEU A 12 -10.40 5.93 9.34
CA LEU A 12 -9.99 5.02 10.39
C LEU A 12 -10.46 5.54 11.74
N ASP A 13 -10.92 4.62 12.59
CA ASP A 13 -11.31 4.94 13.95
C ASP A 13 -10.09 4.92 14.87
N LYS A 14 -9.90 6.01 15.63
CA LYS A 14 -8.85 6.13 16.63
C LYS A 14 -9.45 6.24 18.02
N GLU A 15 -8.91 5.51 18.98
CA GLU A 15 -9.24 5.72 20.39
C GLU A 15 -8.63 7.03 20.90
N VAL A 16 -9.49 7.92 21.33
CA VAL A 16 -9.08 9.23 21.89
C VAL A 16 -9.58 9.31 23.32
N SER A 17 -8.70 9.70 24.23
CA SER A 17 -9.09 10.01 25.61
C SER A 17 -9.87 11.33 25.64
N VAL A 18 -11.11 11.27 26.11
CA VAL A 18 -11.97 12.44 26.27
C VAL A 18 -12.28 12.61 27.77
N ASP A 19 -11.94 13.76 28.30
CA ASP A 19 -12.26 14.08 29.68
C ASP A 19 -13.73 14.48 29.80
N LYS A 20 -14.56 13.63 30.42
CA LYS A 20 -15.94 13.94 30.76
C LYS A 20 -16.01 14.38 32.22
N THR A 21 -16.49 15.59 32.43
CA THR A 21 -16.74 16.14 33.74
C THR A 21 -18.18 15.82 34.15
N GLU A 22 -18.34 14.92 35.11
CA GLU A 22 -19.63 14.65 35.77
C GLU A 22 -19.75 15.59 36.97
N VAL A 23 -20.89 16.27 37.06
CA VAL A 23 -21.20 17.10 38.23
C VAL A 23 -22.10 16.24 39.14
N SER A 24 -21.58 15.85 40.30
CA SER A 24 -22.36 15.20 41.35
C SER A 24 -22.53 16.15 42.54
N LYS A 25 -23.59 15.99 43.33
CA LYS A 25 -23.77 16.73 44.57
C LYS A 25 -23.38 15.82 45.73
N ASP A 26 -22.62 16.37 46.68
CA ASP A 26 -22.32 15.70 47.92
C ASP A 26 -23.53 15.68 48.87
N GLU A 27 -23.41 14.99 49.99
CA GLU A 27 -24.46 14.88 51.00
C GLU A 27 -24.83 16.26 51.66
N ALA A 28 -23.99 17.25 51.45
CA ALA A 28 -24.20 18.63 51.91
C ALA A 28 -24.77 19.55 50.84
N GLY A 29 -25.02 19.03 49.61
CA GLY A 29 -25.61 19.76 48.46
C GLY A 29 -24.55 20.57 47.67
N ALA A 30 -23.27 20.46 47.94
CA ALA A 30 -22.20 21.12 47.20
C ALA A 30 -21.89 20.37 45.90
N GLU A 31 -21.67 21.09 44.79
CA GLU A 31 -21.32 20.49 43.50
C GLU A 31 -19.86 20.01 43.51
N ILE A 32 -19.69 18.68 43.34
CA ILE A 32 -18.39 18.06 43.12
C ILE A 32 -18.25 17.78 41.62
N ARG A 33 -17.20 18.31 41.01
CA ARG A 33 -16.85 18.03 39.61
C ARG A 33 -15.81 16.91 39.57
N ILE A 34 -16.25 15.75 39.08
CA ILE A 34 -15.36 14.59 38.87
C ILE A 34 -15.05 14.49 37.40
N THR A 35 -13.79 14.71 37.02
CA THR A 35 -13.33 14.52 35.65
C THR A 35 -12.86 13.08 35.49
N LYS A 36 -13.53 12.34 34.63
CA LYS A 36 -13.15 10.97 34.24
C LYS A 36 -12.65 10.99 32.82
N SER A 37 -11.48 10.42 32.57
CA SER A 37 -10.96 10.20 31.23
C SER A 37 -11.57 8.93 30.66
N ILE A 38 -12.36 9.06 29.59
CA ILE A 38 -13.04 7.95 28.91
C ILE A 38 -12.45 7.82 27.52
N LYS A 39 -12.14 6.60 27.08
CA LYS A 39 -11.71 6.34 25.70
C LYS A 39 -12.93 6.28 24.77
N GLU A 40 -12.95 7.12 23.78
CA GLU A 40 -13.95 7.14 22.72
C GLU A 40 -13.29 6.88 21.37
N LYS A 41 -13.93 6.03 20.53
CA LYS A 41 -13.51 5.88 19.12
C LYS A 41 -14.04 7.06 18.32
N LYS A 42 -13.12 7.78 17.67
CA LYS A 42 -13.46 8.88 16.78
C LYS A 42 -12.94 8.60 15.38
N PRO A 43 -13.77 8.83 14.33
CA PRO A 43 -13.34 8.66 12.96
C PRO A 43 -12.36 9.78 12.56
N PHE A 44 -11.26 9.39 11.92
CA PHE A 44 -10.29 10.29 11.30
C PHE A 44 -10.26 10.01 9.81
N SER A 45 -10.43 11.05 9.02
CA SER A 45 -10.43 10.94 7.56
C SER A 45 -9.05 11.26 7.00
N PHE A 46 -8.57 10.40 6.11
CA PHE A 46 -7.29 10.53 5.44
C PHE A 46 -7.49 10.65 3.92
N LYS A 47 -6.63 11.42 3.29
CA LYS A 47 -6.57 11.56 1.83
C LYS A 47 -5.13 11.54 1.35
N ILE A 48 -4.90 10.83 0.26
CA ILE A 48 -3.62 10.82 -0.44
C ILE A 48 -3.71 11.77 -1.63
N LYS A 49 -2.95 12.84 -1.58
CA LYS A 49 -2.90 13.84 -2.65
C LYS A 49 -2.07 13.32 -3.82
N LYS A 50 -2.57 13.49 -5.05
CA LYS A 50 -1.80 13.16 -6.24
C LYS A 50 -0.53 14.02 -6.30
N PRO A 51 0.67 13.40 -6.36
CA PRO A 51 1.92 14.13 -6.45
C PRO A 51 1.95 15.07 -7.66
N SER A 52 2.44 16.28 -7.47
CA SER A 52 2.72 17.20 -8.57
C SER A 52 3.91 16.70 -9.38
N ARG A 53 4.06 17.17 -10.62
CA ARG A 53 5.21 16.85 -11.46
C ARG A 53 6.55 17.14 -10.75
N LYS A 54 6.63 18.29 -10.08
CA LYS A 54 7.82 18.66 -9.31
C LYS A 54 8.10 17.65 -8.18
N LEU A 55 7.07 17.23 -7.43
CA LEU A 55 7.25 16.25 -6.36
C LEU A 55 7.73 14.90 -6.89
N ILE A 56 7.28 14.51 -8.09
CA ILE A 56 7.75 13.27 -8.75
C ILE A 56 9.23 13.42 -9.13
N GLU A 57 9.62 14.53 -9.75
CA GLU A 57 11.01 14.82 -10.11
C GLU A 57 11.93 14.84 -8.88
N ASP A 58 11.49 15.47 -7.78
CA ASP A 58 12.22 15.48 -6.50
C ASP A 58 12.35 14.05 -5.90
N ALA A 59 11.30 13.22 -6.00
CA ALA A 59 11.33 11.84 -5.56
C ALA A 59 12.30 10.97 -6.38
N ASP A 60 12.39 11.20 -7.69
CA ASP A 60 13.31 10.48 -8.56
C ASP A 60 14.77 10.86 -8.27
N ILE A 61 15.04 12.12 -7.97
CA ILE A 61 16.38 12.58 -7.53
C ILE A 61 16.71 11.93 -6.18
N TYR A 62 15.76 11.90 -5.25
CA TYR A 62 15.95 11.26 -3.95
C TYR A 62 16.23 9.75 -4.10
N TYR A 63 15.50 9.05 -4.96
CA TYR A 63 15.74 7.64 -5.28
C TYR A 63 17.17 7.43 -5.81
N ALA A 64 17.61 8.21 -6.80
CA ALA A 64 18.94 8.09 -7.39
C ALA A 64 20.04 8.33 -6.35
N ALA A 65 19.86 9.33 -5.47
CA ALA A 65 20.78 9.59 -4.37
C ALA A 65 20.87 8.40 -3.41
N LYS A 66 19.72 7.81 -3.04
CA LYS A 66 19.67 6.64 -2.14
C LYS A 66 20.30 5.39 -2.76
N VAL A 67 20.12 5.15 -4.06
CA VAL A 67 20.85 4.07 -4.76
C VAL A 67 22.36 4.28 -4.61
N GLY A 68 22.85 5.49 -4.86
CA GLY A 68 24.27 5.81 -4.71
C GLY A 68 24.80 5.62 -3.28
N GLU A 69 24.04 6.03 -2.27
CA GLU A 69 24.37 5.82 -0.85
C GLU A 69 24.46 4.33 -0.51
N TYR A 70 23.47 3.52 -0.92
CA TYR A 70 23.45 2.09 -0.64
C TYR A 70 24.55 1.32 -1.34
N LEU A 71 24.88 1.66 -2.58
CA LEU A 71 26.03 1.08 -3.29
C LEU A 71 27.34 1.40 -2.57
N LYS A 72 27.53 2.65 -2.10
CA LYS A 72 28.71 3.04 -1.29
C LYS A 72 28.77 2.30 0.05
N ALA A 73 27.61 2.00 0.64
CA ALA A 73 27.51 1.22 1.87
C ALA A 73 27.76 -0.29 1.67
N GLY A 74 27.98 -0.73 0.42
CA GLY A 74 28.33 -2.12 0.08
C GLY A 74 27.12 -3.00 -0.30
N LEU A 75 25.90 -2.44 -0.45
CA LEU A 75 24.79 -3.20 -1.00
C LEU A 75 25.05 -3.50 -2.49
N LEU A 76 24.62 -4.69 -2.91
CA LEU A 76 24.75 -5.08 -4.31
C LEU A 76 23.64 -4.48 -5.16
N SER A 77 23.96 -4.13 -6.41
CA SER A 77 22.93 -3.82 -7.40
C SER A 77 22.18 -5.07 -7.85
N LYS A 78 20.94 -4.92 -8.34
CA LYS A 78 20.16 -6.02 -8.94
C LYS A 78 20.95 -6.77 -10.01
N ASN A 79 21.69 -6.04 -10.86
CA ASN A 79 22.51 -6.63 -11.91
C ASN A 79 23.66 -7.49 -11.37
N LEU A 80 24.30 -7.07 -10.28
CA LEU A 80 25.38 -7.85 -9.67
C LEU A 80 24.83 -9.10 -8.97
N ILE A 81 23.68 -9.01 -8.32
CA ILE A 81 22.99 -10.15 -7.72
C ILE A 81 22.63 -11.15 -8.83
N ALA A 82 22.02 -10.70 -9.92
CA ALA A 82 21.65 -11.55 -11.05
C ALA A 82 22.85 -12.31 -11.61
N LYS A 83 23.97 -11.60 -11.89
CA LYS A 83 25.18 -12.22 -12.41
C LYS A 83 25.79 -13.27 -11.47
N ARG A 84 25.77 -13.01 -10.15
CA ARG A 84 26.27 -14.01 -9.18
C ARG A 84 25.42 -15.26 -9.21
N LEU A 85 24.09 -15.13 -9.19
CA LEU A 85 23.18 -16.26 -9.17
C LEU A 85 23.19 -17.05 -10.49
N GLU A 86 23.40 -16.39 -11.63
CA GLU A 86 23.60 -17.10 -12.92
C GLU A 86 24.85 -17.98 -12.89
N ASN A 87 25.94 -17.51 -12.28
CA ASN A 87 27.19 -18.27 -12.19
C ASN A 87 27.15 -19.39 -11.13
N ASP A 88 26.44 -19.17 -10.04
CA ASP A 88 26.41 -20.06 -8.86
C ASP A 88 25.28 -21.10 -8.93
N GLY A 89 24.45 -21.10 -10.00
CA GLY A 89 23.36 -22.07 -10.21
C GLY A 89 22.16 -21.92 -9.26
N GLY A 90 21.89 -20.68 -8.83
CA GLY A 90 20.74 -20.38 -7.95
C GLY A 90 19.40 -20.25 -8.69
N ASP A 91 18.37 -19.75 -8.00
CA ASP A 91 16.97 -19.57 -8.46
C ASP A 91 16.77 -18.72 -9.75
N LEU A 92 17.84 -18.22 -10.36
CA LEU A 92 17.84 -17.55 -11.66
C LEU A 92 18.46 -18.41 -12.78
N GLY A 93 18.67 -19.70 -12.53
CA GLY A 93 19.19 -20.63 -13.51
C GLY A 93 18.27 -20.81 -14.72
N GLU A 94 18.78 -21.45 -15.77
CA GLU A 94 18.04 -21.68 -17.02
C GLU A 94 16.75 -22.50 -16.81
N GLU A 95 16.73 -23.41 -15.84
CA GLU A 95 15.54 -24.21 -15.51
C GLU A 95 14.43 -23.34 -14.94
N THR A 96 14.73 -22.45 -13.98
CA THR A 96 13.74 -21.55 -13.38
C THR A 96 13.23 -20.52 -14.41
N LYS A 97 14.09 -20.04 -15.32
CA LYS A 97 13.67 -19.17 -16.41
C LYS A 97 12.69 -19.88 -17.37
N LYS A 98 12.93 -21.16 -17.68
CA LYS A 98 12.02 -21.97 -18.49
C LYS A 98 10.68 -22.21 -17.79
N GLU A 99 10.74 -22.63 -16.52
CA GLU A 99 9.54 -22.82 -15.71
C GLU A 99 8.69 -21.55 -15.65
N PHE A 100 9.32 -20.41 -15.38
CA PHE A 100 8.62 -19.12 -15.38
C PHE A 100 7.97 -18.80 -16.73
N ALA A 101 8.71 -19.01 -17.83
CA ALA A 101 8.18 -18.75 -19.16
C ALA A 101 7.00 -19.67 -19.49
N GLU A 102 7.06 -20.96 -19.10
CA GLU A 102 5.97 -21.92 -19.28
C GLU A 102 4.73 -21.55 -18.48
N VAL A 103 4.90 -21.23 -17.19
CA VAL A 103 3.78 -20.81 -16.33
C VAL A 103 3.16 -19.51 -16.81
N ALA A 104 3.97 -18.51 -17.21
CA ALA A 104 3.49 -17.26 -17.75
C ALA A 104 2.71 -17.46 -19.06
N ASN A 105 3.20 -18.31 -19.99
CA ASN A 105 2.49 -18.66 -21.21
C ASN A 105 1.15 -19.34 -20.93
N ASN A 106 1.12 -20.28 -19.96
CA ASN A 106 -0.10 -20.95 -19.56
C ASN A 106 -1.10 -19.98 -18.94
N TYR A 107 -0.64 -19.05 -18.10
CA TYR A 107 -1.47 -17.98 -17.54
C TYR A 107 -2.18 -17.17 -18.64
N TYR A 108 -1.44 -16.69 -19.65
CA TYR A 108 -2.03 -15.93 -20.75
C TYR A 108 -3.01 -16.75 -21.58
N LYS A 109 -2.71 -18.03 -21.86
CA LYS A 109 -3.61 -18.92 -22.62
C LYS A 109 -4.91 -19.17 -21.85
N THR A 110 -4.80 -19.57 -20.58
CA THR A 110 -5.98 -19.87 -19.76
C THR A 110 -6.81 -18.63 -19.50
N ARG A 111 -6.18 -17.46 -19.33
CA ARG A 111 -6.90 -16.18 -19.25
C ARG A 111 -7.76 -15.90 -20.48
N LEU A 112 -7.21 -16.07 -21.69
CA LEU A 112 -7.95 -15.89 -22.92
C LEU A 112 -9.09 -16.91 -23.07
N GLU A 113 -8.89 -18.15 -22.60
CA GLU A 113 -9.93 -19.17 -22.57
C GLU A 113 -11.06 -18.80 -21.61
N VAL A 114 -10.76 -18.28 -20.42
CA VAL A 114 -11.77 -17.76 -19.47
C VAL A 114 -12.57 -16.63 -20.12
N GLU A 115 -11.91 -15.63 -20.71
CA GLU A 115 -12.56 -14.49 -21.36
C GLU A 115 -13.49 -14.93 -22.52
N SER A 116 -13.06 -15.94 -23.31
CA SER A 116 -13.87 -16.51 -24.39
C SER A 116 -15.10 -17.25 -23.86
N LEU A 117 -14.92 -18.12 -22.87
CA LEU A 117 -16.02 -18.87 -22.25
C LEU A 117 -17.00 -17.97 -21.52
N GLU A 118 -16.54 -16.90 -20.86
CA GLU A 118 -17.43 -15.90 -20.25
C GLU A 118 -18.32 -15.21 -21.26
N SER A 119 -17.80 -14.92 -22.46
CA SER A 119 -18.59 -14.36 -23.56
C SER A 119 -19.61 -15.35 -24.08
N GLU A 120 -19.22 -16.63 -24.29
CA GLU A 120 -20.11 -17.69 -24.77
C GLU A 120 -21.25 -18.00 -23.77
N VAL A 121 -20.94 -18.05 -22.46
CA VAL A 121 -21.96 -18.26 -21.40
C VAL A 121 -22.95 -17.11 -21.37
N LYS A 122 -22.49 -15.86 -21.56
CA LYS A 122 -23.38 -14.70 -21.61
C LYS A 122 -24.33 -14.75 -22.83
N GLU A 123 -23.86 -15.26 -23.95
CA GLU A 123 -24.66 -15.34 -25.20
C GLU A 123 -25.61 -16.52 -25.19
N LYS A 124 -25.17 -17.72 -24.78
CA LYS A 124 -25.88 -18.98 -24.95
C LYS A 124 -26.58 -19.51 -23.71
N ASN A 125 -26.12 -19.11 -22.52
CA ASN A 125 -26.63 -19.50 -21.19
C ASN A 125 -26.85 -21.01 -20.98
N LEU A 126 -26.00 -21.85 -21.57
CA LEU A 126 -26.06 -23.32 -21.43
C LEU A 126 -25.36 -23.77 -20.15
N ASP A 127 -25.96 -24.74 -19.44
CA ASP A 127 -25.40 -25.21 -18.14
C ASP A 127 -24.06 -25.95 -18.32
N ALA A 128 -23.88 -26.66 -19.41
CA ALA A 128 -22.60 -27.30 -19.75
C ALA A 128 -21.43 -26.29 -19.90
N ASP A 129 -21.72 -25.12 -20.49
CA ASP A 129 -20.73 -24.06 -20.67
C ASP A 129 -20.37 -23.40 -19.32
N LYS A 130 -21.32 -23.33 -18.37
CA LYS A 130 -21.08 -22.85 -17.01
C LYS A 130 -20.18 -23.78 -16.21
N GLU A 131 -20.38 -25.10 -16.35
CA GLU A 131 -19.53 -26.10 -15.66
C GLU A 131 -18.11 -26.06 -16.20
N LYS A 132 -17.95 -25.98 -17.52
CA LYS A 132 -16.64 -25.83 -18.16
C LYS A 132 -15.96 -24.52 -17.74
N LEU A 133 -16.69 -23.41 -17.70
CA LEU A 133 -16.17 -22.13 -17.22
C LEU A 133 -15.69 -22.21 -15.77
N SER A 134 -16.42 -22.92 -14.89
CA SER A 134 -16.02 -23.12 -13.49
C SER A 134 -14.70 -23.88 -13.39
N GLN A 135 -14.54 -24.98 -14.16
CA GLN A 135 -13.31 -25.77 -14.16
C GLN A 135 -12.11 -24.98 -14.70
N VAL A 136 -12.30 -24.21 -15.77
CA VAL A 136 -11.22 -23.39 -16.34
C VAL A 136 -10.86 -22.25 -15.42
N LYS A 137 -11.81 -21.67 -14.68
CA LYS A 137 -11.53 -20.65 -13.65
C LYS A 137 -10.73 -21.21 -12.49
N GLU A 138 -11.04 -22.41 -12.01
CA GLU A 138 -10.26 -23.07 -10.97
C GLU A 138 -8.81 -23.31 -11.44
N ALA A 139 -8.63 -23.87 -12.65
CA ALA A 139 -7.30 -24.04 -13.24
C ALA A 139 -6.55 -22.71 -13.43
N PHE A 140 -7.27 -21.63 -13.78
CA PHE A 140 -6.69 -20.30 -13.89
C PHE A 140 -6.17 -19.75 -12.55
N GLU A 141 -6.93 -19.95 -11.47
CA GLU A 141 -6.50 -19.54 -10.13
C GLU A 141 -5.24 -20.32 -9.67
N ASP A 142 -5.16 -21.60 -9.95
CA ASP A 142 -3.96 -22.41 -9.65
C ASP A 142 -2.73 -21.92 -10.42
N ILE A 143 -2.89 -21.60 -11.70
CA ILE A 143 -1.80 -21.05 -12.52
C ILE A 143 -1.42 -19.66 -12.04
N ARG A 144 -2.39 -18.82 -11.69
CA ARG A 144 -2.17 -17.48 -11.12
C ARG A 144 -1.39 -17.55 -9.83
N PHE A 145 -1.75 -18.48 -8.94
CA PHE A 145 -1.04 -18.69 -7.70
C PHE A 145 0.42 -19.13 -7.94
N LYS A 146 0.63 -20.09 -8.85
CA LYS A 146 1.98 -20.52 -9.23
C LYS A 146 2.82 -19.38 -9.81
N LEU A 147 2.25 -18.58 -10.69
CA LEU A 147 2.95 -17.43 -11.28
C LEU A 147 3.35 -16.42 -10.21
N THR A 148 2.41 -16.10 -9.31
CA THR A 148 2.64 -15.18 -8.19
C THR A 148 3.74 -15.69 -7.26
N ASP A 149 3.76 -16.98 -6.94
CA ASP A 149 4.82 -17.60 -6.11
C ASP A 149 6.20 -17.51 -6.77
N LEU A 150 6.28 -17.81 -8.08
CA LEU A 150 7.52 -17.68 -8.84
C LEU A 150 8.00 -16.21 -8.91
N GLU A 151 7.09 -15.27 -9.10
CA GLU A 151 7.40 -13.84 -9.07
C GLU A 151 7.87 -13.40 -7.69
N TYR A 152 7.21 -13.84 -6.62
CA TYR A 152 7.59 -13.55 -5.25
C TYR A 152 9.00 -14.06 -4.95
N ARG A 153 9.29 -15.35 -5.25
CA ARG A 153 10.62 -15.93 -5.06
C ARG A 153 11.69 -15.16 -5.83
N ARG A 154 11.44 -14.85 -7.10
CA ARG A 154 12.35 -14.06 -7.92
C ARG A 154 12.58 -12.65 -7.37
N ASN A 155 11.53 -12.00 -6.87
CA ASN A 155 11.62 -10.65 -6.32
C ASN A 155 12.30 -10.63 -4.95
N ALA A 156 12.09 -11.65 -4.12
CA ALA A 156 12.73 -11.80 -2.81
C ALA A 156 14.26 -11.80 -2.91
N ILE A 157 14.81 -12.38 -3.99
CA ILE A 157 16.25 -12.35 -4.27
C ILE A 157 16.80 -10.93 -4.33
N TYR A 158 16.02 -9.98 -4.84
CA TYR A 158 16.43 -8.59 -5.03
C TYR A 158 16.00 -7.66 -3.87
N GLU A 159 15.31 -8.18 -2.85
CA GLU A 159 14.78 -7.36 -1.76
C GLU A 159 15.85 -6.54 -1.04
N HIS A 160 17.04 -7.11 -0.92
CA HIS A 160 18.19 -6.45 -0.26
C HIS A 160 19.12 -5.72 -1.24
N SER A 161 18.73 -5.57 -2.52
CA SER A 161 19.50 -4.77 -3.47
C SER A 161 19.44 -3.28 -3.15
N ALA A 162 20.45 -2.54 -3.61
CA ALA A 162 20.49 -1.09 -3.46
C ALA A 162 19.25 -0.41 -4.06
N GLU A 163 18.80 -0.87 -5.24
CA GLU A 163 17.65 -0.33 -5.94
C GLU A 163 16.33 -0.63 -5.19
N SER A 164 16.16 -1.85 -4.63
CA SER A 164 14.95 -2.17 -3.88
C SER A 164 14.85 -1.39 -2.57
N LYS A 165 15.97 -1.25 -1.86
CA LYS A 165 16.01 -0.41 -0.64
C LYS A 165 15.75 1.07 -0.95
N ALA A 166 16.28 1.58 -2.07
CA ALA A 166 16.03 2.94 -2.51
C ALA A 166 14.56 3.14 -2.93
N LEU A 167 13.94 2.15 -3.60
CA LEU A 167 12.53 2.19 -3.97
C LEU A 167 11.63 2.28 -2.75
N ASN A 168 11.90 1.49 -1.69
CA ASN A 168 11.15 1.58 -0.44
C ASN A 168 11.26 2.98 0.19
N LYS A 169 12.44 3.61 0.11
CA LYS A 169 12.61 5.00 0.56
C LYS A 169 11.87 6.01 -0.31
N GLN A 170 11.77 5.77 -1.62
CA GLN A 170 10.98 6.61 -2.53
C GLN A 170 9.46 6.48 -2.25
N ILE A 171 8.95 5.28 -1.98
CA ILE A 171 7.56 5.08 -1.54
C ILE A 171 7.31 5.83 -0.22
N PHE A 172 8.23 5.72 0.73
CA PHE A 172 8.17 6.48 1.98
C PHE A 172 8.16 8.00 1.76
N TRP A 173 8.97 8.49 0.81
CA TRP A 173 8.94 9.89 0.37
C TRP A 173 7.54 10.35 -0.05
N TYR A 174 6.85 9.52 -0.87
CA TYR A 174 5.49 9.84 -1.29
C TYR A 174 4.52 9.81 -0.11
N ILE A 175 4.61 8.83 0.79
CA ILE A 175 3.77 8.74 2.00
C ILE A 175 3.88 10.05 2.79
N ILE A 176 5.10 10.47 3.12
CA ILE A 176 5.38 11.65 3.93
C ILE A 176 4.85 12.94 3.30
N ASN A 177 4.98 13.09 1.98
CA ASN A 177 4.62 14.33 1.29
C ASN A 177 3.18 14.39 0.78
N SER A 178 2.49 13.25 0.67
CA SER A 178 1.17 13.18 0.04
C SER A 178 0.03 12.86 0.99
N THR A 179 0.30 12.57 2.27
CA THR A 179 -0.73 12.22 3.24
C THR A 179 -1.31 13.45 3.92
N TYR A 180 -2.62 13.59 3.81
CA TYR A 180 -3.42 14.65 4.42
C TYR A 180 -4.49 14.04 5.31
N TRP A 181 -4.91 14.74 6.33
CA TRP A 181 -5.89 14.27 7.28
C TRP A 181 -6.85 15.36 7.76
N ASN A 182 -7.95 14.90 8.34
CA ASN A 182 -8.92 15.72 9.03
C ASN A 182 -9.38 14.98 10.30
N LYS A 183 -9.55 15.71 11.40
CA LYS A 183 -9.94 15.16 12.72
C LYS A 183 -11.41 14.72 12.81
N GLY A 184 -12.05 14.36 11.68
CA GLY A 184 -13.44 13.94 11.66
C GLY A 184 -14.46 15.10 11.61
N ASP A 185 -14.01 16.34 11.45
CA ASP A 185 -14.89 17.48 11.18
C ASP A 185 -15.04 17.62 9.65
N GLU A 186 -16.21 17.26 9.13
CA GLU A 186 -16.50 17.32 7.68
C GLU A 186 -16.32 18.72 7.07
N LYS A 187 -16.35 19.77 7.89
CA LYS A 187 -16.21 21.17 7.48
C LYS A 187 -14.76 21.67 7.56
N ALA A 188 -13.87 20.95 8.23
CA ALA A 188 -12.48 21.36 8.35
C ALA A 188 -11.65 20.97 7.13
N ASP A 189 -10.75 21.85 6.73
CA ASP A 189 -9.82 21.59 5.64
C ASP A 189 -8.85 20.44 5.96
N PHE A 190 -8.48 19.70 4.92
CA PHE A 190 -7.45 18.67 5.04
C PHE A 190 -6.07 19.31 5.14
N THR A 191 -5.35 18.99 6.20
CA THR A 191 -3.98 19.45 6.45
C THR A 191 -2.98 18.31 6.29
N SER A 192 -1.69 18.63 6.10
CA SER A 192 -0.65 17.61 6.06
C SER A 192 -0.65 16.81 7.35
N TYR A 193 -0.65 15.47 7.25
CA TYR A 193 -0.61 14.60 8.43
C TYR A 193 0.77 14.61 9.09
N PHE A 194 1.82 14.63 8.28
CA PHE A 194 3.20 14.78 8.75
C PHE A 194 3.56 16.25 8.68
N GLU A 195 3.79 16.86 9.85
CA GLU A 195 4.02 18.27 9.98
C GLU A 195 5.48 18.61 9.64
N GLY A 196 5.70 19.75 9.00
CA GLY A 196 7.03 20.23 8.61
C GLY A 196 7.03 20.92 7.26
N LYS A 197 8.01 21.78 7.04
CA LYS A 197 8.24 22.51 5.79
C LYS A 197 9.20 21.76 4.87
N THR A 198 10.17 21.07 5.45
CA THR A 198 11.17 20.26 4.77
C THR A 198 10.81 18.77 4.87
N PHE A 199 11.44 17.93 4.05
CA PHE A 199 11.27 16.50 4.12
C PHE A 199 11.79 15.94 5.46
N ASP A 200 12.92 16.45 5.95
CA ASP A 200 13.52 16.00 7.21
C ASP A 200 12.59 16.30 8.40
N GLU A 201 12.05 17.53 8.50
CA GLU A 201 11.08 17.88 9.54
C GLU A 201 9.83 16.99 9.51
N LYS A 202 9.39 16.59 8.31
CA LYS A 202 8.26 15.66 8.17
C LYS A 202 8.63 14.24 8.57
N CYS A 203 9.87 13.80 8.33
CA CYS A 203 10.37 12.53 8.83
C CYS A 203 10.41 12.53 10.37
N ASP A 204 10.90 13.61 10.98
CA ASP A 204 10.86 13.78 12.45
C ASP A 204 9.43 13.68 12.99
N SER A 205 8.45 14.29 12.27
CA SER A 205 7.04 14.18 12.61
C SER A 205 6.50 12.75 12.46
N TYR A 206 6.98 11.98 11.49
CA TYR A 206 6.65 10.56 11.35
C TYR A 206 7.19 9.75 12.52
N ASP A 207 8.49 9.90 12.81
CA ASP A 207 9.17 9.17 13.87
C ASP A 207 8.52 9.45 15.24
N LEU A 208 8.16 10.71 15.51
CA LEU A 208 7.44 11.08 16.73
C LEU A 208 6.06 10.40 16.84
N LYS A 209 5.31 10.30 15.72
CA LYS A 209 4.02 9.61 15.71
C LYS A 209 4.19 8.09 15.85
N GLU A 210 5.22 7.53 15.23
CA GLU A 210 5.57 6.12 15.37
C GLU A 210 5.90 5.80 16.82
N ASP A 211 6.74 6.58 17.49
CA ASP A 211 7.09 6.41 18.90
C ASP A 211 5.86 6.48 19.82
N GLN A 212 4.93 7.39 19.55
CA GLN A 212 3.72 7.57 20.37
C GLN A 212 2.65 6.51 20.13
N GLU A 213 2.54 5.99 18.93
CA GLU A 213 1.43 5.15 18.46
C GLU A 213 1.87 3.76 17.98
N SER A 214 3.17 3.44 18.06
CA SER A 214 3.70 2.14 17.65
C SER A 214 2.99 0.99 18.36
N GLY A 215 2.59 -0.02 17.58
CA GLY A 215 1.85 -1.18 18.08
C GLY A 215 0.35 -0.95 18.28
N THR A 216 -0.18 0.27 18.07
CA THR A 216 -1.62 0.49 18.05
C THR A 216 -2.24 -0.04 16.76
N GLU A 217 -3.46 -0.58 16.84
CA GLU A 217 -4.23 -1.04 15.67
C GLU A 217 -4.41 0.10 14.65
N PHE A 218 -4.66 1.31 15.15
CA PHE A 218 -4.82 2.50 14.32
C PHE A 218 -3.57 2.81 13.48
N PHE A 219 -2.39 2.88 14.10
CA PHE A 219 -1.16 3.25 13.39
C PHE A 219 -0.73 2.17 12.39
N ASN A 220 -0.88 0.90 12.77
CA ASN A 220 -0.61 -0.23 11.89
C ASN A 220 -1.55 -0.24 10.67
N ALA A 221 -2.86 -0.03 10.88
CA ALA A 221 -3.83 0.07 9.80
C ALA A 221 -3.56 1.28 8.89
N LEU A 222 -3.20 2.43 9.48
CA LEU A 222 -2.87 3.64 8.75
C LEU A 222 -1.65 3.45 7.84
N THR A 223 -0.54 3.00 8.40
CA THR A 223 0.73 2.82 7.66
C THR A 223 0.59 1.77 6.58
N SER A 224 -0.11 0.66 6.85
CA SER A 224 -0.39 -0.39 5.87
C SER A 224 -1.24 0.13 4.70
N LYS A 225 -2.32 0.85 4.98
CA LYS A 225 -3.18 1.43 3.92
C LYS A 225 -2.45 2.47 3.09
N LEU A 226 -1.64 3.34 3.72
CA LEU A 226 -0.84 4.34 3.01
C LEU A 226 0.21 3.67 2.11
N ALA A 227 0.98 2.71 2.65
CA ALA A 227 2.00 2.00 1.91
C ALA A 227 1.41 1.24 0.72
N PHE A 228 0.30 0.52 0.94
CA PHE A 228 -0.40 -0.20 -0.13
C PHE A 228 -0.90 0.75 -1.22
N SER A 229 -1.66 1.78 -0.86
CA SER A 229 -2.30 2.67 -1.82
C SER A 229 -1.28 3.43 -2.67
N ILE A 230 -0.19 3.88 -2.06
CA ILE A 230 0.88 4.59 -2.78
C ILE A 230 1.69 3.63 -3.65
N SER A 231 2.03 2.44 -3.15
CA SER A 231 2.74 1.43 -3.94
C SER A 231 1.92 0.98 -5.15
N TYR A 232 0.61 0.77 -4.96
CA TYR A 232 -0.29 0.41 -6.05
C TYR A 232 -0.39 1.52 -7.10
N TRP A 233 -0.60 2.78 -6.67
CA TRP A 233 -0.62 3.94 -7.56
C TRP A 233 0.70 4.08 -8.34
N PHE A 234 1.83 3.94 -7.67
CA PHE A 234 3.17 4.03 -8.28
C PHE A 234 3.37 2.94 -9.34
N ASN A 235 3.06 1.68 -9.00
CA ASN A 235 3.21 0.53 -9.90
C ASN A 235 2.21 0.54 -11.07
N SER A 236 1.05 1.18 -10.93
CA SER A 236 0.06 1.36 -12.01
C SER A 236 0.40 2.49 -12.98
N SER A 237 1.67 2.89 -13.07
CA SER A 237 2.09 4.01 -13.91
C SER A 237 1.30 5.31 -13.60
N ASN A 238 0.99 5.54 -12.34
CA ASN A 238 0.28 6.70 -11.80
C ASN A 238 -1.17 6.84 -12.31
N LYS A 239 -1.82 5.74 -12.69
CA LYS A 239 -3.19 5.71 -13.25
C LYS A 239 -4.23 5.10 -12.32
N ALA A 240 -3.83 4.54 -11.16
CA ALA A 240 -4.75 3.93 -10.21
C ALA A 240 -5.85 4.92 -9.79
N THR A 241 -7.08 4.43 -9.71
CA THR A 241 -8.26 5.16 -9.23
C THR A 241 -8.62 4.71 -7.81
N GLN A 242 -9.51 5.46 -7.14
CA GLN A 242 -10.09 5.07 -5.85
C GLN A 242 -10.74 3.68 -5.94
N GLU A 243 -11.52 3.44 -7.00
CA GLU A 243 -12.25 2.18 -7.21
C GLU A 243 -11.30 0.98 -7.38
N ASP A 244 -10.19 1.16 -8.08
CA ASP A 244 -9.18 0.11 -8.25
C ASP A 244 -8.55 -0.30 -6.92
N ILE A 245 -8.24 0.69 -6.07
CA ILE A 245 -7.64 0.46 -4.76
C ILE A 245 -8.64 -0.22 -3.82
N ASP A 246 -9.89 0.26 -3.78
CA ASP A 246 -10.96 -0.33 -2.94
C ASP A 246 -11.25 -1.77 -3.33
N LYS A 247 -11.29 -2.07 -4.63
CA LYS A 247 -11.51 -3.43 -5.13
C LYS A 247 -10.47 -4.41 -4.59
N ILE A 248 -9.19 -4.07 -4.69
CA ILE A 248 -8.12 -4.95 -4.25
C ILE A 248 -8.07 -5.07 -2.72
N LEU A 249 -8.33 -3.98 -1.98
CA LEU A 249 -8.39 -4.04 -0.52
C LEU A 249 -9.53 -4.91 -0.02
N ASN A 250 -10.68 -4.91 -0.72
CA ASN A 250 -11.83 -5.74 -0.36
C ASN A 250 -11.69 -7.20 -0.80
N GLU A 251 -10.93 -7.50 -1.86
CA GLU A 251 -10.62 -8.87 -2.30
C GLU A 251 -9.61 -9.57 -1.37
N ASN A 252 -8.83 -8.82 -0.58
CA ASN A 252 -7.80 -9.36 0.31
C ASN A 252 -8.18 -9.22 1.82
N ALA A 253 -9.39 -8.76 2.14
CA ALA A 253 -9.92 -8.65 3.49
C ALA A 253 -10.78 -9.86 3.86
#